data_03871c438fb731e528cd9bbbc747b3b8
#
_entry.id   03871c438fb731e528cd9bbbc747b3b8
#
_cell.length_a   1.000
_cell.length_b   1.000
_cell.length_c   1.000
_cell.angle_alpha   90.00
_cell.angle_beta   90.00
_cell.angle_gamma   90.00
#
_symmetry.space_group_name_H-M   'P 1'
#
loop_
_entity.id
_entity.type
_entity.pdbx_description
1 polymer ?
#
loop_
_entity_poly.entity_id
_entity_poly.type
_entity_poly.pdbx_seq_one_letter_code
_entity_poly.pdbx_strand_id
1 'polypeptide(L)' 'MTDPYLAVRIAGRERPERIALTDGDSVQDELARFLNRQGPYAQMWIRLASGEYVRYEAIESIALPS' A
#
# COMPACT_ATOMS: atom_id res chain seq x y z
N MET A 1 1.71 3.84 19.98
CA MET A 1 2.24 4.32 18.70
C MET A 1 1.64 3.54 17.56
N THR A 2 1.28 4.23 16.50
CA THR A 2 0.71 3.58 15.33
C THR A 2 1.82 3.21 14.35
N ASP A 3 1.81 1.98 13.86
CA ASP A 3 2.79 1.56 12.87
C ASP A 3 2.58 2.33 11.55
N PRO A 4 3.66 2.65 10.83
CA PRO A 4 3.53 3.34 9.56
C PRO A 4 2.81 2.47 8.53
N TYR A 5 1.99 3.11 7.70
CA TYR A 5 1.25 2.42 6.66
C TYR A 5 0.93 3.35 5.51
N LEU A 6 0.58 2.77 4.37
CA LEU A 6 -0.02 3.48 3.25
C LEU A 6 -1.49 3.10 3.19
N ALA A 7 -2.36 4.07 2.94
CA ALA A 7 -3.79 3.81 2.78
C ALA A 7 -4.11 3.63 1.30
N VAL A 8 -4.77 2.54 0.96
CA VAL A 8 -5.14 2.25 -0.42
C VAL A 8 -6.63 1.99 -0.52
N ARG A 9 -7.24 2.41 -1.62
CA ARG A 9 -8.62 2.08 -1.93
C ARG A 9 -8.61 1.05 -3.05
N ILE A 10 -9.37 -0.02 -2.84
CA ILE A 10 -9.39 -1.15 -3.75
C ILE A 10 -10.75 -1.20 -4.43
N ALA A 11 -10.75 -1.47 -5.73
CA ALA A 11 -11.98 -1.55 -6.53
C ALA A 11 -12.96 -2.53 -5.90
N GLY A 12 -14.21 -2.12 -5.76
CA GLY A 12 -15.27 -2.95 -5.20
C GLY A 12 -15.33 -3.00 -3.69
N ARG A 13 -14.46 -2.29 -2.99
CA ARG A 13 -14.46 -2.26 -1.52
C ARG A 13 -14.83 -0.87 -1.03
N GLU A 14 -15.67 -0.83 0.00
CA GLU A 14 -16.13 0.43 0.57
C GLU A 14 -15.08 1.06 1.49
N ARG A 15 -14.33 0.22 2.19
CA ARG A 15 -13.37 0.70 3.18
C ARG A 15 -11.96 0.66 2.63
N PRO A 16 -11.13 1.66 2.96
CA PRO A 16 -9.74 1.62 2.56
C PRO A 16 -9.00 0.50 3.29
N GLU A 17 -8.00 -0.04 2.63
CA GLU A 17 -7.10 -1.03 3.21
C GLU A 17 -5.76 -0.38 3.50
N ARG A 18 -4.89 -1.10 4.20
CA ARG A 18 -3.57 -0.58 4.56
C ARG A 18 -2.47 -1.50 4.04
N ILE A 19 -1.37 -0.87 3.65
CA ILE A 19 -0.13 -1.59 3.34
C ILE A 19 0.83 -1.28 4.48
N ALA A 20 1.26 -2.31 5.21
CA ALA A 20 2.18 -2.13 6.33
C ALA A 20 3.58 -1.81 5.80
N LEU A 21 4.26 -0.90 6.49
CA LEU A 21 5.63 -0.52 6.15
C LEU A 21 6.58 -1.02 7.23
N THR A 22 7.84 -1.20 6.83
CA THR A 22 8.90 -1.60 7.77
C THR A 22 9.31 -0.39 8.61
N ASP A 23 9.60 -0.61 9.88
CA ASP A 23 10.08 0.44 10.78
C ASP A 23 11.30 1.12 10.19
N GLY A 24 11.30 2.45 10.24
CA GLY A 24 12.39 3.25 9.70
C GLY A 24 12.19 3.67 8.26
N ASP A 25 11.23 3.09 7.55
CA ASP A 25 10.93 3.51 6.19
C ASP A 25 10.17 4.83 6.19
N SER A 26 10.53 5.70 5.25
CA SER A 26 9.77 6.91 5.03
C SER A 26 8.49 6.56 4.29
N VAL A 27 7.34 7.02 4.80
CA VAL A 27 6.05 6.80 4.16
C VAL A 27 6.04 7.41 2.76
N GLN A 28 6.67 8.58 2.62
CA GLN A 28 6.74 9.26 1.33
C GLN A 28 7.59 8.47 0.33
N ASP A 29 8.70 7.89 0.77
CA ASP A 29 9.56 7.08 -0.09
C ASP A 29 8.84 5.82 -0.55
N GLU A 30 8.09 5.19 0.36
CA GLU A 30 7.31 4.01 0.00
C GLU A 30 6.20 4.35 -0.99
N LEU A 31 5.56 5.50 -0.82
CA LEU A 31 4.56 5.95 -1.78
C LEU A 31 5.18 6.11 -3.17
N ALA A 32 6.38 6.70 -3.23
CA ALA A 32 7.08 6.88 -4.50
C ALA A 32 7.43 5.52 -5.13
N ARG A 33 7.88 4.56 -4.33
CA ARG A 33 8.15 3.21 -4.83
C ARG A 33 6.91 2.54 -5.36
N PHE A 34 5.79 2.69 -4.67
CA PHE A 34 4.51 2.13 -5.12
C PHE A 34 4.12 2.71 -6.49
N LEU A 35 4.19 4.02 -6.63
CA LEU A 35 3.80 4.69 -7.87
C LEU A 35 4.74 4.35 -9.03
N ASN A 36 6.02 4.13 -8.74
CA ASN A 36 7.01 3.80 -9.74
C ASN A 36 7.19 2.29 -9.95
N ARG A 37 6.38 1.48 -9.32
CA ARG A 37 6.43 0.03 -9.43
C ARG A 37 7.82 -0.52 -9.11
N GLN A 38 8.38 -0.09 -7.97
CA GLN A 38 9.69 -0.51 -7.51
C GLN A 38 9.57 -1.46 -6.31
N GLY A 39 10.58 -2.31 -6.12
CA GLY A 39 10.61 -3.26 -5.01
C GLY A 39 9.42 -4.20 -5.05
N PRO A 40 8.74 -4.42 -3.91
CA PRO A 40 7.60 -5.35 -3.88
C PRO A 40 6.44 -4.90 -4.76
N TYR A 41 6.40 -3.64 -5.16
CA TYR A 41 5.31 -3.09 -5.97
C TYR A 41 5.52 -3.32 -7.47
N ALA A 42 6.62 -3.94 -7.84
CA ALA A 42 6.82 -4.37 -9.23
C ALA A 42 6.06 -5.66 -9.54
N GLN A 43 5.54 -6.32 -8.52
CA GLN A 43 4.84 -7.59 -8.68
C GLN A 43 3.35 -7.36 -8.94
N MET A 44 2.70 -8.38 -9.51
CA MET A 44 1.26 -8.34 -9.78
C MET A 44 0.46 -8.29 -8.48
N TRP A 45 0.89 -9.02 -7.47
CA TRP A 45 0.17 -9.16 -6.20
C TRP A 45 0.83 -8.31 -5.13
N ILE A 46 0.01 -7.51 -4.45
CA ILE A 46 0.46 -6.61 -3.38
C ILE A 46 -0.10 -7.14 -2.06
N ARG A 47 0.75 -7.28 -1.08
CA ARG A 47 0.35 -7.76 0.24
C ARG A 47 -0.18 -6.61 1.08
N LEU A 48 -1.39 -6.78 1.61
CA LEU A 48 -1.98 -5.84 2.55
C LEU A 48 -1.55 -6.13 3.98
N ALA A 49 -1.74 -5.17 4.87
CA ALA A 49 -1.40 -5.34 6.29
C ALA A 49 -2.14 -6.50 6.93
N SER A 50 -3.32 -6.84 6.42
CA SER A 50 -4.10 -7.97 6.92
C SER A 50 -3.53 -9.32 6.51
N GLY A 51 -2.57 -9.33 5.57
CA GLY A 51 -2.02 -10.56 5.00
C GLY A 51 -2.67 -10.96 3.70
N GLU A 52 -3.74 -10.29 3.31
CA GLU A 52 -4.40 -10.55 2.03
C GLU A 52 -3.55 -10.02 0.87
N TYR A 53 -3.62 -10.68 -0.28
CA TYR A 53 -2.96 -10.23 -1.50
C TYR A 53 -4.02 -9.72 -2.47
N VAL A 54 -3.78 -8.55 -3.03
CA VAL A 54 -4.65 -7.97 -4.05
C VAL A 54 -3.80 -7.61 -5.27
N ARG A 55 -4.44 -7.54 -6.43
CA ARG A 55 -3.71 -7.17 -7.65
C ARG A 55 -3.41 -5.67 -7.61
N TYR A 56 -2.21 -5.31 -8.04
CA TYR A 56 -1.84 -3.90 -8.13
C TYR A 56 -2.89 -3.09 -8.91
N GLU A 57 -3.38 -3.67 -10.00
CA GLU A 57 -4.36 -2.99 -10.86
C GLU A 57 -5.70 -2.75 -10.18
N ALA A 58 -6.02 -3.50 -9.12
CA ALA A 58 -7.26 -3.32 -8.38
C ALA A 58 -7.20 -2.13 -7.43
N ILE A 59 -6.01 -1.58 -7.19
CA ILE A 59 -5.84 -0.44 -6.30
C ILE A 59 -6.16 0.82 -7.09
N GLU A 60 -7.24 1.50 -6.70
CA GLU A 60 -7.71 2.69 -7.41
C GLU A 60 -7.00 3.95 -6.98
N SER A 61 -6.63 4.04 -5.70
CA SER A 61 -5.94 5.21 -5.18
C SER A 61 -5.08 4.83 -4.00
N ILE A 62 -4.08 5.65 -3.73
CA ILE A 62 -3.17 5.46 -2.61
C ILE A 62 -2.92 6.82 -1.98
N ALA A 63 -2.81 6.85 -0.66
CA ALA A 63 -2.61 8.10 0.08
C ALA A 63 -1.73 7.87 1.29
N LEU A 64 -1.09 8.94 1.73
CA LEU A 64 -0.40 8.96 2.99
C LEU A 64 -1.42 8.94 4.13
N PRO A 65 -1.08 8.31 5.26
CA PRO A 65 -1.99 8.33 6.41
C PRO A 65 -2.15 9.76 6.93
N SER A 66 -3.34 10.08 7.33
CA SER A 66 -3.66 11.39 7.90
C SER A 66 -3.70 11.35 9.42
#